data_4235b87e466b5c5540ac885ff92510bf
#
_entry.id   4235b87e466b5c5540ac885ff92510bf
#
_cell.length_a   1.000
_cell.length_b   1.000
_cell.length_c   1.000
_cell.angle_alpha   90.00
_cell.angle_beta   90.00
_cell.angle_gamma   90.00
#
_symmetry.space_group_name_H-M   'P 1'
#
loop_
_entity.id
_entity.type
_entity.pdbx_description
1 polymer ?
#
loop_
_entity_poly.entity_id
_entity_poly.type
_entity_poly.pdbx_seq_one_letter_code
_entity_poly.pdbx_strand_id
1 'polypeptide(L)'
;MLKLLLLLFSGLKFGKIFMTGGTMLISVVVYAWIFGWRYAVGFVALLFVHEMGHFIAARQRGLPVGAPTFIPFVGAWIEMKQLPHDAETEAYVGMGGPLVGSLGALACYFVARDMGPDGRWLLAVAYGGFFLNLFNLIPISPLDGGRITAVLSPR
;
A
#
# COMPACT_ATOMS: atom_id res chain seq x y z
N MET A 1 -4.13 38.70 -2.43
CA MET A 1 -2.98 37.81 -2.65
C MET A 1 -2.92 36.66 -1.66
N LEU A 2 -2.91 36.89 -0.33
CA LEU A 2 -2.83 35.81 0.68
C LEU A 2 -3.98 34.80 0.61
N LYS A 3 -5.23 35.25 0.40
CA LYS A 3 -6.39 34.33 0.24
C LYS A 3 -6.30 33.45 -1.02
N LEU A 4 -5.74 33.97 -2.10
CA LEU A 4 -5.53 33.20 -3.34
C LEU A 4 -4.43 32.16 -3.18
N LEU A 5 -3.35 32.50 -2.47
CA LEU A 5 -2.30 31.55 -2.08
C LEU A 5 -2.83 30.45 -1.17
N LEU A 6 -3.65 30.77 -0.18
CA LEU A 6 -4.28 29.79 0.72
C LEU A 6 -5.24 28.87 -0.05
N LEU A 7 -6.00 29.38 -1.03
CA LEU A 7 -6.86 28.60 -1.92
C LEU A 7 -6.05 27.68 -2.84
N LEU A 8 -4.94 28.14 -3.39
CA LEU A 8 -4.03 27.32 -4.19
C LEU A 8 -3.35 26.21 -3.34
N PHE A 9 -2.91 26.54 -2.13
CA PHE A 9 -2.35 25.55 -1.20
C PHE A 9 -3.38 24.53 -0.72
N SER A 10 -4.62 24.94 -0.47
CA SER A 10 -5.71 24.00 -0.14
C SER A 10 -6.06 23.16 -1.37
N GLY A 11 -6.14 23.73 -2.57
CA GLY A 11 -6.39 23.01 -3.82
C GLY A 11 -5.35 21.94 -4.13
N LEU A 12 -4.06 22.21 -3.85
CA LEU A 12 -2.98 21.23 -3.99
C LEU A 12 -3.08 20.07 -3.00
N LYS A 13 -3.52 20.32 -1.76
CA LYS A 13 -3.78 19.28 -0.77
C LYS A 13 -4.99 18.41 -1.16
N PHE A 14 -6.07 19.05 -1.59
CA PHE A 14 -7.26 18.34 -2.09
C PHE A 14 -6.95 17.56 -3.36
N GLY A 15 -6.11 18.08 -4.27
CA GLY A 15 -5.69 17.38 -5.48
C GLY A 15 -5.01 16.03 -5.20
N LYS A 16 -4.14 15.96 -4.18
CA LYS A 16 -3.48 14.70 -3.80
C LYS A 16 -4.43 13.67 -3.21
N ILE A 17 -5.32 14.10 -2.31
CA ILE A 17 -6.36 13.23 -1.73
C ILE A 17 -7.30 12.74 -2.84
N PHE A 18 -7.66 13.62 -3.78
CA PHE A 18 -8.49 13.28 -4.90
C PHE A 18 -7.81 12.30 -5.87
N MET A 19 -6.51 12.45 -6.11
CA MET A 19 -5.73 11.48 -6.91
C MET A 19 -5.69 10.10 -6.25
N THR A 20 -5.37 10.02 -4.97
CA THR A 20 -5.34 8.75 -4.24
C THR A 20 -6.73 8.10 -4.24
N GLY A 21 -7.76 8.82 -3.85
CA GLY A 21 -9.14 8.31 -3.82
C GLY A 21 -9.65 7.92 -5.22
N GLY A 22 -9.38 8.73 -6.23
CA GLY A 22 -9.77 8.47 -7.62
C GLY A 22 -9.08 7.23 -8.19
N THR A 23 -7.78 7.07 -7.98
CA THR A 23 -7.03 5.88 -8.44
C THR A 23 -7.42 4.61 -7.67
N MET A 24 -7.74 4.71 -6.38
CA MET A 24 -8.33 3.61 -5.62
C MET A 24 -9.68 3.18 -6.21
N LEU A 25 -10.57 4.13 -6.49
CA LEU A 25 -11.88 3.82 -7.09
C LEU A 25 -11.75 3.15 -8.46
N ILE A 26 -10.84 3.63 -9.31
CA ILE A 26 -10.56 3.00 -10.61
C ILE A 26 -10.09 1.57 -10.39
N SER A 27 -9.19 1.33 -9.45
CA SER A 27 -8.69 -0.01 -9.12
C SER A 27 -9.83 -0.92 -8.63
N VAL A 28 -10.71 -0.42 -7.76
CA VAL A 28 -11.89 -1.18 -7.30
C VAL A 28 -12.77 -1.55 -8.48
N VAL A 29 -13.09 -0.62 -9.39
CA VAL A 29 -13.94 -0.90 -10.56
C VAL A 29 -13.31 -1.97 -11.46
N VAL A 30 -12.03 -1.85 -11.76
CA VAL A 30 -11.33 -2.81 -12.62
C VAL A 30 -11.27 -4.20 -11.99
N TYR A 31 -10.94 -4.30 -10.70
CA TYR A 31 -10.94 -5.58 -9.99
C TYR A 31 -12.34 -6.16 -9.81
N ALA A 32 -13.35 -5.29 -9.62
CA ALA A 32 -14.74 -5.73 -9.46
C ALA A 32 -15.30 -6.41 -10.72
N TRP A 33 -14.86 -5.99 -11.89
CA TRP A 33 -15.24 -6.62 -13.16
C TRP A 33 -14.76 -8.08 -13.26
N ILE A 34 -13.64 -8.41 -12.64
CA ILE A 34 -13.01 -9.74 -12.75
C ILE A 34 -13.36 -10.62 -11.55
N PHE A 35 -13.31 -10.06 -10.34
CA PHE A 35 -13.39 -10.82 -9.07
C PHE A 35 -14.66 -10.53 -8.25
N GLY A 36 -15.48 -9.60 -8.69
CA GLY A 36 -16.65 -9.13 -7.95
C GLY A 36 -16.31 -8.02 -6.96
N TRP A 37 -17.30 -7.17 -6.67
CA TRP A 37 -17.13 -5.92 -5.93
C TRP A 37 -16.66 -6.12 -4.47
N ARG A 38 -17.14 -7.18 -3.77
CA ARG A 38 -16.76 -7.46 -2.38
C ARG A 38 -15.27 -7.76 -2.26
N TYR A 39 -14.77 -8.62 -3.15
CA TYR A 39 -13.35 -8.92 -3.22
C TYR A 39 -12.53 -7.68 -3.59
N ALA A 40 -12.95 -6.94 -4.60
CA ALA A 40 -12.24 -5.77 -5.10
C ALA A 40 -12.06 -4.69 -4.01
N VAL A 41 -13.12 -4.35 -3.28
CA VAL A 41 -13.05 -3.39 -2.18
C VAL A 41 -12.11 -3.88 -1.09
N GLY A 42 -12.23 -5.13 -0.66
CA GLY A 42 -11.37 -5.70 0.37
C GLY A 42 -9.90 -5.77 -0.04
N PHE A 43 -9.63 -6.18 -1.27
CA PHE A 43 -8.26 -6.29 -1.78
C PHE A 43 -7.58 -4.92 -1.95
N VAL A 44 -8.29 -3.92 -2.50
CA VAL A 44 -7.77 -2.55 -2.64
C VAL A 44 -7.57 -1.91 -1.25
N ALA A 45 -8.44 -2.22 -0.28
CA ALA A 45 -8.23 -1.79 1.11
C ALA A 45 -6.95 -2.40 1.70
N LEU A 46 -6.67 -3.69 1.46
CA LEU A 46 -5.41 -4.32 1.90
C LEU A 46 -4.18 -3.77 1.17
N LEU A 47 -4.29 -3.43 -0.12
CA LEU A 47 -3.24 -2.69 -0.84
C LEU A 47 -2.96 -1.35 -0.16
N PHE A 48 -3.99 -0.61 0.20
CA PHE A 48 -3.85 0.65 0.92
C PHE A 48 -3.18 0.46 2.28
N VAL A 49 -3.56 -0.57 3.03
CA VAL A 49 -2.95 -0.92 4.34
C VAL A 49 -1.46 -1.25 4.17
N HIS A 50 -1.09 -2.00 3.13
CA HIS A 50 0.29 -2.30 2.78
C HIS A 50 1.09 -1.00 2.53
N GLU A 51 0.58 -0.12 1.68
CA GLU A 51 1.25 1.17 1.38
C GLU A 51 1.35 2.07 2.61
N MET A 52 0.35 2.05 3.49
CA MET A 52 0.44 2.78 4.75
C MET A 52 1.56 2.25 5.65
N GLY A 53 1.89 0.97 5.57
CA GLY A 53 3.06 0.41 6.24
C GLY A 53 4.36 1.09 5.79
N HIS A 54 4.58 1.22 4.48
CA HIS A 54 5.72 1.96 3.92
C HIS A 54 5.71 3.44 4.31
N PHE A 55 4.54 4.07 4.21
CA PHE A 55 4.37 5.48 4.57
C PHE A 55 4.76 5.74 6.02
N ILE A 56 4.25 4.93 6.96
CA ILE A 56 4.54 5.05 8.39
C ILE A 56 6.04 4.83 8.64
N ALA A 57 6.62 3.76 8.08
CA ALA A 57 8.03 3.44 8.24
C ALA A 57 8.94 4.56 7.70
N ALA A 58 8.64 5.11 6.52
CA ALA A 58 9.38 6.22 5.95
C ALA A 58 9.29 7.49 6.82
N ARG A 59 8.10 7.80 7.33
CA ARG A 59 7.90 8.94 8.24
C ARG A 59 8.64 8.78 9.55
N GLN A 60 8.71 7.57 10.11
CA GLN A 60 9.49 7.26 11.31
C GLN A 60 10.99 7.49 11.11
N ARG A 61 11.48 7.30 9.89
CA ARG A 61 12.88 7.57 9.49
C ARG A 61 13.10 9.00 8.99
N GLY A 62 12.11 9.89 9.13
CA GLY A 62 12.22 11.30 8.74
C GLY A 62 12.19 11.57 7.23
N LEU A 63 11.85 10.57 6.40
CA LEU A 63 11.78 10.72 4.96
C LEU A 63 10.50 11.45 4.54
N PRO A 64 10.57 12.45 3.67
CA PRO A 64 9.41 13.09 3.09
C PRO A 64 8.78 12.18 2.02
N VAL A 65 7.53 11.79 2.24
CA VAL A 65 6.77 10.91 1.34
C VAL A 65 5.54 11.60 0.80
N GLY A 66 5.17 11.25 -0.43
CA GLY A 66 3.94 11.68 -1.08
C GLY A 66 2.72 10.83 -0.69
N ALA A 67 1.57 11.14 -1.28
CA ALA A 67 0.38 10.32 -1.16
C ALA A 67 0.46 9.08 -2.07
N PRO A 68 -0.08 7.94 -1.66
CA PRO A 68 -0.08 6.74 -2.49
C PRO A 68 -0.96 6.92 -3.75
N THR A 69 -0.49 6.37 -4.86
CA THR A 69 -1.22 6.27 -6.13
C THR A 69 -1.43 4.80 -6.46
N PHE A 70 -2.65 4.44 -6.84
CA PHE A 70 -3.04 3.05 -7.13
C PHE A 70 -3.12 2.84 -8.64
N ILE A 71 -2.49 1.75 -9.12
CA ILE A 71 -2.50 1.37 -10.53
C ILE A 71 -3.01 -0.07 -10.60
N PRO A 72 -4.17 -0.33 -11.27
CA PRO A 72 -4.69 -1.68 -11.39
C PRO A 72 -3.63 -2.64 -11.97
N PHE A 73 -3.52 -3.83 -11.40
CA PHE A 73 -2.59 -4.91 -11.75
C PHE A 73 -1.09 -4.62 -11.56
N VAL A 74 -0.70 -3.38 -11.34
CA VAL A 74 0.69 -3.00 -11.04
C VAL A 74 0.89 -2.93 -9.53
N GLY A 75 -0.13 -2.52 -8.79
CA GLY A 75 -0.10 -2.34 -7.35
C GLY A 75 -0.32 -0.88 -6.94
N ALA A 76 0.34 -0.47 -5.86
CA ALA A 76 0.32 0.91 -5.41
C ALA A 76 1.75 1.46 -5.36
N TRP A 77 1.87 2.77 -5.41
CA TRP A 77 3.14 3.47 -5.44
C TRP A 77 3.09 4.68 -4.52
N ILE A 78 4.04 4.75 -3.59
CA ILE A 78 4.29 5.96 -2.80
C ILE A 78 5.53 6.66 -3.36
N GLU A 79 5.37 7.90 -3.80
CA GLU A 79 6.49 8.72 -4.23
C GLU A 79 7.35 9.10 -3.02
N MET A 80 8.57 8.59 -2.96
CA MET A 80 9.58 9.08 -2.03
C MET A 80 10.27 10.30 -2.65
N LYS A 81 10.13 11.45 -2.00
CA LYS A 81 10.76 12.71 -2.46
C LYS A 81 12.27 12.74 -2.25
N GLN A 82 12.79 11.85 -1.42
CA GLN A 82 14.21 11.63 -1.18
C GLN A 82 14.46 10.13 -1.06
N LEU A 83 15.55 9.67 -1.66
CA LEU A 83 16.00 8.30 -1.48
C LEU A 83 16.52 8.09 -0.06
N PRO A 84 16.36 6.88 0.51
CA PRO A 84 16.98 6.54 1.78
C PRO A 84 18.50 6.80 1.73
N HIS A 85 19.03 7.37 2.80
CA HIS A 85 20.46 7.73 2.88
C HIS A 85 21.36 6.52 3.10
N ASP A 86 20.82 5.40 3.58
CA ASP A 86 21.53 4.18 3.93
C ASP A 86 20.65 2.94 3.68
N ALA A 87 21.30 1.79 3.54
CA ALA A 87 20.65 0.52 3.26
C ALA A 87 19.74 0.04 4.41
N GLU A 88 20.07 0.40 5.66
CA GLU A 88 19.24 0.06 6.83
C GLU A 88 17.88 0.77 6.76
N THR A 89 17.87 2.06 6.46
CA THR A 89 16.65 2.84 6.28
C THR A 89 15.84 2.32 5.08
N GLU A 90 16.51 1.96 3.97
CA GLU A 90 15.84 1.36 2.82
C GLU A 90 15.16 0.03 3.18
N ALA A 91 15.84 -0.85 3.90
CA ALA A 91 15.30 -2.12 4.36
C ALA A 91 14.16 -1.95 5.36
N TYR A 92 14.29 -1.00 6.30
CA TYR A 92 13.26 -0.68 7.28
C TYR A 92 11.96 -0.23 6.60
N VAL A 93 12.06 0.69 5.65
CA VAL A 93 10.91 1.15 4.87
C VAL A 93 10.34 0.01 4.02
N GLY A 94 11.21 -0.78 3.38
CA GLY A 94 10.79 -1.94 2.58
C GLY A 94 10.01 -2.98 3.39
N MET A 95 10.37 -3.22 4.65
CA MET A 95 9.68 -4.15 5.54
C MET A 95 8.31 -3.63 6.01
N GLY A 96 8.11 -2.31 6.05
CA GLY A 96 6.90 -1.68 6.58
C GLY A 96 5.62 -2.15 5.91
N GLY A 97 5.60 -2.19 4.57
CA GLY A 97 4.44 -2.64 3.80
C GLY A 97 4.05 -4.09 4.07
N PRO A 98 4.95 -5.06 3.82
CA PRO A 98 4.66 -6.47 4.07
C PRO A 98 4.25 -6.78 5.52
N LEU A 99 4.85 -6.10 6.51
CA LEU A 99 4.51 -6.29 7.91
C LEU A 99 3.08 -5.83 8.22
N VAL A 100 2.77 -4.58 7.93
CA VAL A 100 1.45 -3.98 8.21
C VAL A 100 0.37 -4.61 7.33
N GLY A 101 0.68 -4.89 6.05
CA GLY A 101 -0.21 -5.58 5.13
C GLY A 101 -0.55 -7.00 5.58
N SER A 102 0.43 -7.75 6.12
CA SER A 102 0.19 -9.09 6.68
C SER A 102 -0.68 -9.06 7.93
N LEU A 103 -0.51 -8.05 8.80
CA LEU A 103 -1.40 -7.84 9.94
C LEU A 103 -2.84 -7.54 9.49
N GLY A 104 -3.01 -6.73 8.44
CA GLY A 104 -4.32 -6.47 7.84
C GLY A 104 -4.96 -7.73 7.26
N ALA A 105 -4.20 -8.53 6.52
CA ALA A 105 -4.66 -9.82 5.99
C ALA A 105 -5.04 -10.81 7.10
N LEU A 106 -4.25 -10.84 8.18
CA LEU A 106 -4.53 -11.67 9.36
C LEU A 106 -5.83 -11.26 10.06
N ALA A 107 -6.07 -9.96 10.21
CA ALA A 107 -7.33 -9.44 10.74
C ALA A 107 -8.52 -9.89 9.88
N CYS A 108 -8.42 -9.75 8.54
CA CYS A 108 -9.45 -10.23 7.61
C CYS A 108 -9.68 -11.74 7.76
N TYR A 109 -8.63 -12.53 7.95
CA TYR A 109 -8.73 -13.98 8.14
C TYR A 109 -9.52 -14.34 9.39
N PHE A 110 -9.23 -13.73 10.54
CA PHE A 110 -9.96 -14.02 11.79
C PHE A 110 -11.42 -13.59 11.70
N VAL A 111 -11.70 -12.41 11.17
CA VAL A 111 -13.07 -11.96 10.95
C VAL A 111 -13.82 -12.89 10.00
N ALA A 112 -13.20 -13.34 8.92
CA ALA A 112 -13.80 -14.28 7.98
C ALA A 112 -14.17 -15.62 8.64
N ARG A 113 -13.33 -16.12 9.55
CA ARG A 113 -13.61 -17.35 10.32
C ARG A 113 -14.84 -17.19 11.21
N ASP A 114 -14.96 -16.06 11.90
CA ASP A 114 -16.09 -15.80 12.80
C ASP A 114 -17.42 -15.63 12.03
N MET A 115 -17.36 -15.18 10.76
CA MET A 115 -18.51 -15.07 9.86
C MET A 115 -19.00 -16.44 9.34
N GLY A 116 -18.24 -17.51 9.48
CA GLY A 116 -18.58 -18.82 8.95
C GLY A 116 -18.74 -18.84 7.42
N PRO A 117 -19.79 -19.47 6.86
CA PRO A 117 -19.97 -19.60 5.41
C PRO A 117 -20.06 -18.26 4.67
N ASP A 118 -20.59 -17.22 5.33
CA ASP A 118 -20.74 -15.87 4.74
C ASP A 118 -19.40 -15.13 4.62
N GLY A 119 -18.37 -15.58 5.35
CA GLY A 119 -17.03 -15.02 5.35
C GLY A 119 -16.13 -15.45 4.18
N ARG A 120 -16.59 -16.33 3.28
CA ARG A 120 -15.74 -16.88 2.19
C ARG A 120 -15.11 -15.81 1.31
N TRP A 121 -15.83 -14.76 0.99
CA TRP A 121 -15.29 -13.65 0.19
C TRP A 121 -14.16 -12.90 0.93
N LEU A 122 -14.31 -12.71 2.24
CA LEU A 122 -13.29 -12.05 3.06
C LEU A 122 -12.09 -12.97 3.30
N LEU A 123 -12.30 -14.28 3.34
CA LEU A 123 -11.22 -15.27 3.36
C LEU A 123 -10.40 -15.23 2.08
N ALA A 124 -11.07 -15.06 0.90
CA ALA A 124 -10.37 -14.86 -0.37
C ALA A 124 -9.56 -13.54 -0.38
N VAL A 125 -10.09 -12.46 0.20
CA VAL A 125 -9.37 -11.19 0.39
C VAL A 125 -8.13 -11.40 1.27
N ALA A 126 -8.27 -12.10 2.40
CA ALA A 126 -7.15 -12.41 3.30
C ALA A 126 -6.05 -13.19 2.56
N TYR A 127 -6.43 -14.22 1.80
CA TYR A 127 -5.51 -15.00 0.97
C TYR A 127 -4.77 -14.11 -0.05
N GLY A 128 -5.52 -13.27 -0.78
CA GLY A 128 -4.92 -12.31 -1.73
C GLY A 128 -3.95 -11.34 -1.05
N GLY A 129 -4.29 -10.88 0.16
CA GLY A 129 -3.41 -10.02 0.96
C GLY A 129 -2.13 -10.71 1.40
N PHE A 130 -2.19 -11.95 1.90
CA PHE A 130 -1.00 -12.74 2.24
C PHE A 130 -0.14 -13.01 1.01
N PHE A 131 -0.75 -13.39 -0.11
CA PHE A 131 -0.05 -13.61 -1.36
C PHE A 131 0.66 -12.34 -1.84
N LEU A 132 -0.01 -11.19 -1.81
CA LEU A 132 0.57 -9.90 -2.16
C LEU A 132 1.82 -9.60 -1.32
N ASN A 133 1.71 -9.73 0.01
CA ASN A 133 2.83 -9.44 0.91
C ASN A 133 3.99 -10.40 0.71
N LEU A 134 3.71 -11.70 0.53
CA LEU A 134 4.73 -12.71 0.26
C LEU A 134 5.42 -12.47 -1.09
N PHE A 135 4.65 -12.12 -2.12
CA PHE A 135 5.19 -11.78 -3.44
C PHE A 135 6.13 -10.57 -3.36
N ASN A 136 5.74 -9.53 -2.61
CA ASN A 136 6.59 -8.35 -2.43
C ASN A 136 7.88 -8.63 -1.64
N LEU A 137 7.95 -9.71 -0.87
CA LEU A 137 9.17 -10.12 -0.16
C LEU A 137 10.19 -10.87 -1.04
N ILE A 138 9.87 -11.16 -2.31
CA ILE A 138 10.85 -11.74 -3.24
C ILE A 138 12.04 -10.78 -3.39
N PRO A 139 13.30 -11.26 -3.24
CA PRO A 139 14.49 -10.40 -3.19
C PRO A 139 14.92 -9.89 -4.58
N ILE A 140 14.01 -9.28 -5.31
CA ILE A 140 14.21 -8.76 -6.66
C ILE A 140 13.69 -7.32 -6.72
N SER A 141 14.53 -6.38 -7.21
CA SER A 141 14.05 -5.01 -7.51
C SER A 141 13.04 -5.04 -8.66
N PRO A 142 11.93 -4.30 -8.63
CA PRO A 142 11.60 -3.22 -7.69
C PRO A 142 10.76 -3.63 -6.46
N LEU A 143 10.63 -4.92 -6.15
CA LEU A 143 9.85 -5.40 -5.01
C LEU A 143 10.48 -5.02 -3.66
N ASP A 144 9.70 -5.05 -2.59
CA ASP A 144 10.16 -4.70 -1.25
C ASP A 144 11.29 -5.61 -0.77
N GLY A 145 11.25 -6.90 -1.11
CA GLY A 145 12.30 -7.85 -0.80
C GLY A 145 13.65 -7.45 -1.39
N GLY A 146 13.66 -6.85 -2.58
CA GLY A 146 14.88 -6.30 -3.18
C GLY A 146 15.44 -5.10 -2.38
N ARG A 147 14.57 -4.29 -1.79
CA ARG A 147 14.95 -3.16 -0.89
C ARG A 147 15.44 -3.68 0.46
N ILE A 148 14.79 -4.70 1.00
CA ILE A 148 15.17 -5.33 2.28
C ILE A 148 16.54 -5.97 2.15
N THR A 149 16.83 -6.66 1.06
CA THR A 149 18.13 -7.33 0.84
C THR A 149 19.27 -6.38 0.48
N ALA A 150 19.00 -5.09 0.27
CA ALA A 150 20.03 -4.07 0.09
C ALA A 150 21.03 -3.99 1.26
N VAL A 151 20.61 -4.37 2.48
CA VAL A 151 21.49 -4.47 3.67
C VAL A 151 22.54 -5.55 3.52
N LEU A 152 22.23 -6.64 2.78
CA LEU A 152 23.11 -7.80 2.64
C LEU A 152 24.13 -7.65 1.51
N SER A 153 23.91 -6.74 0.58
CA SER A 153 24.78 -6.50 -0.57
C SER A 153 25.06 -5.01 -0.70
N PRO A 154 26.21 -4.54 -0.26
CA PRO A 154 26.62 -3.15 -0.49
C PRO A 154 26.66 -2.91 -2.00
N ARG A 155 25.92 -1.90 -2.44
CA ARG A 155 25.89 -1.42 -3.82
C ARG A 155 27.04 -0.48 -4.10
#